data_4609b7cb73d28ff2c72f85a5e5c5b59d
#
_entry.id   4609b7cb73d28ff2c72f85a5e5c5b59d
#
_cell.length_a   1.000
_cell.length_b   1.000
_cell.length_c   1.000
_cell.angle_alpha   90.00
_cell.angle_beta   90.00
_cell.angle_gamma   90.00
#
_symmetry.space_group_name_H-M   'P 1'
#
loop_
_entity.id
_entity.type
_entity.pdbx_description
1 polymer ?
#
loop_
_entity_poly.entity_id
_entity_poly.type
_entity_poly.pdbx_seq_one_letter_code
_entity_poly.pdbx_strand_id
1 'polypeptide(L)'
;MIVRALRAHARGATGDIVLLWVVAAAFVLSTSMATSVPAELAEAPAGVRAALSAPFSAVLATYGAVLAAVYASFRYTVDRRDGVIAQRLMLHPRWVTLLSRTLGSALGGAVVALAGLAGGHIALAVAMGGVPVGWASVGSALAVGAGAGLWGLGAGIVVQNHLVALFVASMSLGSAVLVAMFWSAAAHGFPLIALLDAFGFDVTAVGVSPADGSGGSVPVAVGWMLAALVAGGVTFMKRDVT
;
A
#
# COMPACT_ATOMS: atom_id res chain seq x y z
N MET A 1 -7.62 -25.76 -12.20
CA MET A 1 -7.22 -25.63 -10.79
C MET A 1 -7.10 -24.17 -10.36
N ILE A 2 -6.34 -23.31 -11.03
CA ILE A 2 -6.16 -21.90 -10.67
C ILE A 2 -7.48 -21.13 -10.53
N VAL A 3 -8.40 -21.26 -11.51
CA VAL A 3 -9.70 -20.55 -11.48
C VAL A 3 -10.53 -20.93 -10.25
N ARG A 4 -10.52 -22.19 -9.82
CA ARG A 4 -11.22 -22.62 -8.60
C ARG A 4 -10.60 -22.02 -7.35
N ALA A 5 -9.26 -21.96 -7.26
CA ALA A 5 -8.56 -21.35 -6.14
C ALA A 5 -8.82 -19.84 -6.07
N LEU A 6 -8.81 -19.14 -7.20
CA LEU A 6 -9.14 -17.71 -7.28
C LEU A 6 -10.60 -17.43 -6.90
N ARG A 7 -11.55 -18.26 -7.36
CA ARG A 7 -12.96 -18.11 -6.99
C ARG A 7 -13.19 -18.38 -5.50
N ALA A 8 -12.51 -19.35 -4.93
CA ALA A 8 -12.54 -19.61 -3.48
C ALA A 8 -11.92 -18.44 -2.68
N HIS A 9 -10.84 -17.85 -3.19
CA HIS A 9 -10.24 -16.68 -2.57
C HIS A 9 -11.15 -15.44 -2.66
N ALA A 10 -11.76 -15.20 -3.81
CA ALA A 10 -12.72 -14.10 -3.99
C ALA A 10 -13.95 -14.22 -3.08
N ARG A 11 -14.48 -15.43 -2.89
CA ARG A 11 -15.57 -15.65 -1.91
C ARG A 11 -15.13 -15.44 -0.47
N GLY A 12 -13.87 -15.76 -0.13
CA GLY A 12 -13.31 -15.47 1.18
C GLY A 12 -13.07 -13.97 1.42
N ALA A 13 -12.84 -13.19 0.35
CA ALA A 13 -12.61 -11.76 0.45
C ALA A 13 -13.87 -10.97 0.82
N THR A 14 -15.07 -11.45 0.45
CA THR A 14 -16.34 -10.80 0.82
C THR A 14 -16.65 -10.89 2.33
N GLY A 15 -16.02 -11.83 3.04
CA GLY A 15 -16.10 -11.97 4.51
C GLY A 15 -14.81 -11.59 5.23
N ASP A 16 -13.87 -10.90 4.54
CA ASP A 16 -12.59 -10.54 5.14
C ASP A 16 -12.73 -9.35 6.09
N ILE A 17 -12.95 -9.68 7.36
CA ILE A 17 -13.12 -8.67 8.42
C ILE A 17 -11.85 -7.82 8.61
N VAL A 18 -10.66 -8.37 8.33
CA VAL A 18 -9.39 -7.63 8.41
C VAL A 18 -9.35 -6.55 7.33
N LEU A 19 -9.74 -6.91 6.09
CA LEU A 19 -9.83 -5.95 4.99
C LEU A 19 -10.81 -4.83 5.35
N LEU A 20 -11.99 -5.17 5.87
CA LEU A 20 -13.02 -4.19 6.26
C LEU A 20 -12.48 -3.18 7.28
N TRP A 21 -11.83 -3.66 8.35
CA TRP A 21 -11.28 -2.76 9.38
C TRP A 21 -10.14 -1.90 8.86
N VAL A 22 -9.25 -2.43 8.03
CA VAL A 22 -8.15 -1.64 7.46
C VAL A 22 -8.66 -0.62 6.43
N VAL A 23 -9.67 -0.98 5.63
CA VAL A 23 -10.36 -0.05 4.71
C VAL A 23 -11.03 1.08 5.49
N ALA A 24 -11.76 0.74 6.57
CA ALA A 24 -12.38 1.74 7.44
C ALA A 24 -11.33 2.65 8.10
N ALA A 25 -10.23 2.07 8.60
CA ALA A 25 -9.13 2.84 9.18
C ALA A 25 -8.47 3.77 8.14
N ALA A 26 -8.21 3.28 6.92
CA ALA A 26 -7.65 4.08 5.84
C ALA A 26 -8.55 5.25 5.48
N PHE A 27 -9.86 5.00 5.38
CA PHE A 27 -10.85 6.03 5.09
C PHE A 27 -10.92 7.09 6.21
N VAL A 28 -11.05 6.66 7.47
CA VAL A 28 -11.18 7.56 8.64
C VAL A 28 -9.90 8.38 8.83
N LEU A 29 -8.72 7.75 8.78
CA LEU A 29 -7.45 8.46 8.92
C LEU A 29 -7.26 9.49 7.80
N SER A 30 -7.59 9.15 6.57
CA SER A 30 -7.50 10.09 5.45
C SER A 30 -8.53 11.21 5.55
N THR A 31 -9.74 10.91 6.02
CA THR A 31 -10.78 11.94 6.24
C THR A 31 -10.39 12.90 7.38
N SER A 32 -9.69 12.40 8.42
CA SER A 32 -9.22 13.25 9.53
C SER A 32 -8.20 14.31 9.09
N MET A 33 -7.56 14.15 7.92
CA MET A 33 -6.69 15.20 7.37
C MET A 33 -7.43 16.51 7.08
N ALA A 34 -8.77 16.48 6.92
CA ALA A 34 -9.59 17.70 6.78
C ALA A 34 -9.38 18.66 7.94
N THR A 35 -9.18 18.13 9.16
CA THR A 35 -8.97 18.96 10.36
C THR A 35 -7.62 19.67 10.38
N SER A 36 -6.69 19.26 9.53
CA SER A 36 -5.36 19.87 9.38
C SER A 36 -5.30 20.94 8.30
N VAL A 37 -6.40 21.12 7.52
CA VAL A 37 -6.49 22.13 6.47
C VAL A 37 -6.93 23.45 7.10
N PRO A 38 -6.13 24.55 6.99
CA PRO A 38 -6.53 25.85 7.50
C PRO A 38 -7.80 26.36 6.81
N ALA A 39 -8.72 26.97 7.58
CA ALA A 39 -10.01 27.44 7.06
C ALA A 39 -9.84 28.52 5.97
N GLU A 40 -8.76 29.30 6.04
CA GLU A 40 -8.44 30.36 5.07
C GLU A 40 -8.22 29.83 3.65
N LEU A 41 -7.84 28.54 3.52
CA LEU A 41 -7.66 27.91 2.22
C LEU A 41 -8.98 27.69 1.47
N ALA A 42 -10.10 27.61 2.16
CA ALA A 42 -11.41 27.50 1.53
C ALA A 42 -11.75 28.73 0.68
N GLU A 43 -11.27 29.91 1.10
CA GLU A 43 -11.51 31.20 0.44
C GLU A 43 -10.47 31.53 -0.65
N ALA A 44 -9.43 30.73 -0.77
CA ALA A 44 -8.35 30.94 -1.73
C ALA A 44 -8.85 30.76 -3.19
N PRO A 45 -8.26 31.48 -4.16
CA PRO A 45 -8.57 31.30 -5.58
C PRO A 45 -8.38 29.84 -6.04
N ALA A 46 -9.20 29.38 -7.00
CA ALA A 46 -9.20 27.98 -7.44
C ALA A 46 -7.81 27.46 -7.87
N GLY A 47 -6.98 28.28 -8.53
CA GLY A 47 -5.61 27.93 -8.92
C GLY A 47 -4.69 27.69 -7.72
N VAL A 48 -4.83 28.51 -6.66
CA VAL A 48 -4.06 28.35 -5.42
C VAL A 48 -4.49 27.09 -4.68
N ARG A 49 -5.80 26.83 -4.61
CA ARG A 49 -6.33 25.58 -4.02
C ARG A 49 -5.83 24.34 -4.74
N ALA A 50 -5.82 24.36 -6.08
CA ALA A 50 -5.31 23.24 -6.88
C ALA A 50 -3.81 23.00 -6.65
N ALA A 51 -3.00 24.07 -6.60
CA ALA A 51 -1.57 23.97 -6.31
C ALA A 51 -1.29 23.40 -4.91
N LEU A 52 -2.08 23.84 -3.91
CA LEU A 52 -1.93 23.36 -2.52
C LEU A 52 -2.49 21.95 -2.31
N SER A 53 -3.42 21.48 -3.16
CA SER A 53 -3.96 20.13 -3.06
C SER A 53 -3.07 19.06 -3.71
N ALA A 54 -2.21 19.44 -4.64
CA ALA A 54 -1.32 18.49 -5.33
C ALA A 54 -0.42 17.70 -4.37
N PRO A 55 0.24 18.30 -3.35
CA PRO A 55 1.03 17.58 -2.36
C PRO A 55 0.23 16.54 -1.56
N PHE A 56 -1.06 16.79 -1.29
CA PHE A 56 -1.88 15.87 -0.51
C PHE A 56 -2.05 14.51 -1.19
N SER A 57 -2.02 14.43 -2.50
CA SER A 57 -2.16 13.17 -3.23
C SER A 57 -1.02 12.18 -2.90
N ALA A 58 0.22 12.65 -2.82
CA ALA A 58 1.37 11.84 -2.44
C ALA A 58 1.33 11.41 -0.97
N VAL A 59 0.89 12.32 -0.09
CA VAL A 59 0.70 12.01 1.33
C VAL A 59 -0.38 10.94 1.52
N LEU A 60 -1.54 11.08 0.85
CA LEU A 60 -2.62 10.09 0.89
C LEU A 60 -2.18 8.74 0.33
N ALA A 61 -1.42 8.74 -0.78
CA ALA A 61 -0.85 7.52 -1.35
C ALA A 61 0.16 6.85 -0.40
N THR A 62 0.94 7.63 0.34
CA THR A 62 1.85 7.14 1.37
C THR A 62 1.11 6.42 2.49
N TYR A 63 0.07 7.04 3.08
CA TYR A 63 -0.76 6.39 4.10
C TYR A 63 -1.45 5.14 3.56
N GLY A 64 -2.01 5.23 2.35
CA GLY A 64 -2.63 4.10 1.67
C GLY A 64 -1.66 2.94 1.46
N ALA A 65 -0.43 3.22 1.05
CA ALA A 65 0.62 2.22 0.86
C ALA A 65 1.02 1.54 2.17
N VAL A 66 1.27 2.30 3.22
CA VAL A 66 1.63 1.73 4.54
C VAL A 66 0.50 0.84 5.06
N LEU A 67 -0.74 1.29 5.00
CA LEU A 67 -1.89 0.49 5.44
C LEU A 67 -2.15 -0.74 4.55
N ALA A 68 -1.89 -0.64 3.25
CA ALA A 68 -1.95 -1.78 2.33
C ALA A 68 -0.91 -2.87 2.69
N ALA A 69 0.32 -2.45 3.02
CA ALA A 69 1.35 -3.38 3.47
C ALA A 69 1.02 -4.01 4.84
N VAL A 70 0.50 -3.22 5.77
CA VAL A 70 -0.01 -3.69 7.08
C VAL A 70 -1.11 -4.73 6.86
N TYR A 71 -2.12 -4.43 6.02
CA TYR A 71 -3.18 -5.36 5.70
C TYR A 71 -2.64 -6.70 5.21
N ALA A 72 -1.78 -6.67 4.19
CA ALA A 72 -1.32 -7.90 3.55
C ALA A 72 -0.43 -8.75 4.47
N SER A 73 0.45 -8.11 5.26
CA SER A 73 1.31 -8.79 6.22
C SER A 73 0.49 -9.42 7.36
N PHE A 74 -0.45 -8.68 7.92
CA PHE A 74 -1.32 -9.13 8.99
C PHE A 74 -2.23 -10.26 8.53
N ARG A 75 -2.89 -10.08 7.38
CA ARG A 75 -3.79 -11.09 6.81
C ARG A 75 -3.10 -12.43 6.59
N TYR A 76 -1.86 -12.41 6.06
CA TYR A 76 -1.09 -13.63 5.89
C TYR A 76 -0.76 -14.30 7.22
N THR A 77 -0.28 -13.55 8.20
CA THR A 77 0.16 -14.09 9.48
C THR A 77 -1.00 -14.60 10.33
N VAL A 78 -2.17 -13.97 10.27
CA VAL A 78 -3.42 -14.47 10.88
C VAL A 78 -3.85 -15.78 10.23
N ASP A 79 -3.95 -15.83 8.90
CA ASP A 79 -4.33 -17.05 8.18
C ASP A 79 -3.37 -18.22 8.44
N ARG A 80 -2.11 -17.92 8.68
CA ARG A 80 -1.13 -18.94 9.07
C ARG A 80 -1.39 -19.43 10.49
N ARG A 81 -1.58 -18.53 11.43
CA ARG A 81 -1.85 -18.85 12.84
C ARG A 81 -3.12 -19.69 12.99
N ASP A 82 -4.16 -19.35 12.24
CA ASP A 82 -5.46 -20.03 12.29
C ASP A 82 -5.50 -21.33 11.46
N GLY A 83 -4.37 -21.75 10.90
CA GLY A 83 -4.26 -23.00 10.14
C GLY A 83 -4.89 -22.96 8.75
N VAL A 84 -5.41 -21.82 8.29
CA VAL A 84 -6.06 -21.66 6.98
C VAL A 84 -5.09 -21.97 5.85
N ILE A 85 -3.81 -21.60 6.01
CA ILE A 85 -2.78 -21.89 4.99
C ILE A 85 -2.53 -23.41 4.93
N ALA A 86 -2.42 -24.10 6.06
CA ALA A 86 -2.22 -25.53 6.12
C ALA A 86 -3.39 -26.29 5.46
N GLN A 87 -4.64 -25.91 5.75
CA GLN A 87 -5.83 -26.48 5.11
C GLN A 87 -5.83 -26.29 3.59
N ARG A 88 -5.42 -25.11 3.11
CA ARG A 88 -5.33 -24.85 1.66
C ARG A 88 -4.24 -25.67 0.98
N LEU A 89 -3.12 -25.93 1.66
CA LEU A 89 -2.05 -26.77 1.14
C LEU A 89 -2.42 -28.24 1.03
N MET A 90 -3.40 -28.73 1.80
CA MET A 90 -3.97 -30.06 1.62
C MET A 90 -4.80 -30.19 0.33
N LEU A 91 -5.35 -29.07 -0.15
CA LEU A 91 -6.25 -29.05 -1.32
C LEU A 91 -5.55 -28.59 -2.61
N HIS A 92 -4.48 -27.83 -2.48
CA HIS A 92 -3.80 -27.18 -3.62
C HIS A 92 -2.28 -27.19 -3.48
N PRO A 93 -1.53 -27.31 -4.59
CA PRO A 93 -0.08 -27.17 -4.59
C PRO A 93 0.38 -25.84 -3.99
N ARG A 94 1.56 -25.81 -3.38
CA ARG A 94 2.13 -24.61 -2.74
C ARG A 94 2.14 -23.38 -3.66
N TRP A 95 2.57 -23.55 -4.91
CA TRP A 95 2.64 -22.45 -5.88
C TRP A 95 1.27 -21.85 -6.22
N VAL A 96 0.20 -22.66 -6.31
CA VAL A 96 -1.17 -22.18 -6.54
C VAL A 96 -1.67 -21.37 -5.34
N THR A 97 -1.38 -21.86 -4.14
CA THR A 97 -1.71 -21.17 -2.88
C THR A 97 -0.97 -19.83 -2.80
N LEU A 98 0.33 -19.80 -3.12
CA LEU A 98 1.11 -18.57 -3.15
C LEU A 98 0.57 -17.57 -4.18
N LEU A 99 0.30 -18.01 -5.42
CA LEU A 99 -0.23 -17.17 -6.48
C LEU A 99 -1.58 -16.55 -6.10
N SER A 100 -2.49 -17.33 -5.52
CA SER A 100 -3.78 -16.80 -5.06
C SER A 100 -3.63 -15.76 -3.95
N ARG A 101 -2.63 -15.93 -3.07
CA ARG A 101 -2.29 -14.96 -2.02
C ARG A 101 -1.69 -13.68 -2.58
N THR A 102 -0.78 -13.80 -3.54
CA THR A 102 -0.18 -12.65 -4.23
C THR A 102 -1.25 -11.77 -4.86
N LEU A 103 -2.17 -12.38 -5.64
CA LEU A 103 -3.28 -11.65 -6.25
C LEU A 103 -4.22 -11.04 -5.21
N GLY A 104 -4.55 -11.79 -4.16
CA GLY A 104 -5.42 -11.30 -3.08
C GLY A 104 -4.80 -10.13 -2.32
N SER A 105 -3.50 -10.17 -2.03
CA SER A 105 -2.79 -9.09 -1.35
C SER A 105 -2.64 -7.84 -2.23
N ALA A 106 -2.41 -8.01 -3.53
CA ALA A 106 -2.37 -6.90 -4.47
C ALA A 106 -3.75 -6.21 -4.58
N LEU A 107 -4.82 -6.99 -4.76
CA LEU A 107 -6.18 -6.45 -4.84
C LEU A 107 -6.63 -5.81 -3.53
N GLY A 108 -6.37 -6.47 -2.40
CA GLY A 108 -6.71 -5.91 -1.08
C GLY A 108 -5.94 -4.62 -0.80
N GLY A 109 -4.65 -4.58 -1.13
CA GLY A 109 -3.84 -3.36 -1.02
C GLY A 109 -4.35 -2.22 -1.90
N ALA A 110 -4.76 -2.53 -3.14
CA ALA A 110 -5.39 -1.55 -4.03
C ALA A 110 -6.70 -0.99 -3.45
N VAL A 111 -7.55 -1.85 -2.87
CA VAL A 111 -8.80 -1.43 -2.22
C VAL A 111 -8.54 -0.53 -1.01
N VAL A 112 -7.53 -0.86 -0.18
CA VAL A 112 -7.12 -0.03 0.97
C VAL A 112 -6.64 1.35 0.51
N ALA A 113 -5.79 1.41 -0.52
CA ALA A 113 -5.31 2.67 -1.08
C ALA A 113 -6.45 3.51 -1.69
N LEU A 114 -7.40 2.86 -2.37
CA LEU A 114 -8.59 3.52 -2.90
C LEU A 114 -9.45 4.13 -1.79
N ALA A 115 -9.63 3.42 -0.68
CA ALA A 115 -10.38 3.94 0.48
C ALA A 115 -9.69 5.16 1.10
N GLY A 116 -8.36 5.12 1.24
CA GLY A 116 -7.57 6.26 1.68
C GLY A 116 -7.70 7.47 0.74
N LEU A 117 -7.60 7.23 -0.57
CA LEU A 117 -7.78 8.26 -1.57
C LEU A 117 -9.19 8.87 -1.50
N ALA A 118 -10.24 8.04 -1.41
CA ALA A 118 -11.63 8.50 -1.30
C ALA A 118 -11.86 9.33 -0.04
N GLY A 119 -11.38 8.87 1.12
CA GLY A 119 -11.48 9.61 2.39
C GLY A 119 -10.78 10.97 2.31
N GLY A 120 -9.57 11.01 1.74
CA GLY A 120 -8.82 12.25 1.55
C GLY A 120 -9.50 13.22 0.59
N HIS A 121 -10.03 12.75 -0.53
CA HIS A 121 -10.77 13.61 -1.46
C HIS A 121 -12.06 14.17 -0.85
N ILE A 122 -12.80 13.37 -0.07
CA ILE A 122 -13.96 13.84 0.67
C ILE A 122 -13.54 14.91 1.68
N ALA A 123 -12.45 14.69 2.41
CA ALA A 123 -11.90 15.67 3.34
C ALA A 123 -11.55 16.99 2.66
N LEU A 124 -10.85 16.95 1.54
CA LEU A 124 -10.49 18.14 0.76
C LEU A 124 -11.72 18.80 0.13
N ALA A 125 -12.72 18.03 -0.30
CA ALA A 125 -13.96 18.57 -0.83
C ALA A 125 -14.74 19.35 0.23
N VAL A 126 -14.80 18.84 1.45
CA VAL A 126 -15.45 19.49 2.59
C VAL A 126 -14.67 20.75 3.02
N ALA A 127 -13.33 20.64 3.13
CA ALA A 127 -12.50 21.74 3.65
C ALA A 127 -12.26 22.86 2.62
N MET A 128 -12.20 22.55 1.34
CA MET A 128 -11.80 23.51 0.28
C MET A 128 -12.85 23.70 -0.82
N GLY A 129 -14.06 23.16 -0.65
CA GLY A 129 -15.14 23.34 -1.64
C GLY A 129 -14.98 22.49 -2.92
N GLY A 130 -14.22 21.42 -2.86
CA GLY A 130 -14.02 20.48 -3.97
C GLY A 130 -12.67 20.64 -4.68
N VAL A 131 -12.05 19.52 -4.97
CA VAL A 131 -10.83 19.41 -5.78
C VAL A 131 -11.10 18.40 -6.89
N PRO A 132 -10.78 18.71 -8.15
CA PRO A 132 -11.03 17.79 -9.25
C PRO A 132 -10.23 16.49 -9.06
N VAL A 133 -10.92 15.34 -9.16
CA VAL A 133 -10.29 14.01 -9.10
C VAL A 133 -9.78 13.65 -10.50
N GLY A 134 -8.47 13.50 -10.63
CA GLY A 134 -7.87 12.96 -11.86
C GLY A 134 -7.97 11.44 -11.90
N TRP A 135 -8.54 10.85 -12.96
CA TRP A 135 -8.59 9.39 -13.12
C TRP A 135 -7.20 8.75 -13.15
N ALA A 136 -6.19 9.49 -13.63
CA ALA A 136 -4.81 9.03 -13.58
C ALA A 136 -4.31 8.83 -12.14
N SER A 137 -4.63 9.74 -11.22
CA SER A 137 -4.24 9.62 -9.81
C SER A 137 -4.92 8.43 -9.11
N VAL A 138 -6.15 8.09 -9.51
CA VAL A 138 -6.84 6.88 -9.02
C VAL A 138 -6.08 5.63 -9.46
N GLY A 139 -5.71 5.53 -10.75
CA GLY A 139 -4.92 4.41 -11.28
C GLY A 139 -3.56 4.27 -10.57
N SER A 140 -2.86 5.40 -10.39
CA SER A 140 -1.58 5.44 -9.66
C SER A 140 -1.73 4.98 -8.20
N ALA A 141 -2.76 5.44 -7.49
CA ALA A 141 -3.01 5.03 -6.11
C ALA A 141 -3.32 3.53 -6.00
N LEU A 142 -4.13 2.97 -6.91
CA LEU A 142 -4.40 1.54 -6.98
C LEU A 142 -3.10 0.73 -7.20
N ALA A 143 -2.23 1.19 -8.09
CA ALA A 143 -0.97 0.53 -8.41
C ALA A 143 0.02 0.59 -7.23
N VAL A 144 0.15 1.74 -6.57
CA VAL A 144 0.96 1.89 -5.34
C VAL A 144 0.42 1.00 -4.23
N GLY A 145 -0.91 0.98 -4.02
CA GLY A 145 -1.54 0.11 -3.03
C GLY A 145 -1.33 -1.37 -3.31
N ALA A 146 -1.44 -1.79 -4.58
CA ALA A 146 -1.15 -3.16 -4.99
C ALA A 146 0.31 -3.54 -4.73
N GLY A 147 1.27 -2.69 -5.12
CA GLY A 147 2.70 -2.89 -4.86
C GLY A 147 3.00 -2.99 -3.36
N ALA A 148 2.47 -2.06 -2.57
CA ALA A 148 2.64 -2.09 -1.12
C ALA A 148 2.02 -3.34 -0.47
N GLY A 149 0.86 -3.81 -0.99
CA GLY A 149 0.25 -5.07 -0.57
C GLY A 149 1.15 -6.28 -0.88
N LEU A 150 1.81 -6.31 -2.04
CA LEU A 150 2.79 -7.34 -2.38
C LEU A 150 4.02 -7.29 -1.46
N TRP A 151 4.53 -6.10 -1.17
CA TRP A 151 5.61 -5.90 -0.20
C TRP A 151 5.24 -6.45 1.18
N GLY A 152 4.06 -6.06 1.69
CA GLY A 152 3.54 -6.52 2.98
C GLY A 152 3.36 -8.04 3.04
N LEU A 153 2.88 -8.67 1.96
CA LEU A 153 2.79 -10.13 1.86
C LEU A 153 4.18 -10.77 1.98
N GLY A 154 5.17 -10.27 1.24
CA GLY A 154 6.56 -10.76 1.31
C GLY A 154 7.11 -10.66 2.74
N ALA A 155 6.96 -9.51 3.39
CA ALA A 155 7.35 -9.30 4.77
C ALA A 155 6.64 -10.27 5.74
N GLY A 156 5.32 -10.44 5.59
CA GLY A 156 4.52 -11.36 6.41
C GLY A 156 4.98 -12.82 6.27
N ILE A 157 5.30 -13.27 5.06
CA ILE A 157 5.79 -14.63 4.80
C ILE A 157 7.17 -14.87 5.43
N VAL A 158 8.07 -13.88 5.35
CA VAL A 158 9.43 -14.00 5.88
C VAL A 158 9.42 -13.97 7.42
N VAL A 159 8.69 -13.03 8.01
CA VAL A 159 8.72 -12.77 9.45
C VAL A 159 7.85 -13.75 10.24
N GLN A 160 6.68 -14.12 9.73
CA GLN A 160 5.76 -15.13 10.28
C GLN A 160 5.13 -14.83 11.66
N ASN A 161 5.65 -13.89 12.41
CA ASN A 161 5.05 -13.39 13.66
C ASN A 161 4.22 -12.16 13.32
N HIS A 162 2.93 -12.15 13.72
CA HIS A 162 1.99 -11.11 13.30
C HIS A 162 2.37 -9.70 13.80
N LEU A 163 2.82 -9.55 15.06
CA LEU A 163 3.22 -8.25 15.59
C LEU A 163 4.50 -7.76 14.92
N VAL A 164 5.50 -8.63 14.82
CA VAL A 164 6.76 -8.26 14.18
C VAL A 164 6.55 -7.97 12.68
N ALA A 165 5.69 -8.73 11.99
CA ALA A 165 5.39 -8.50 10.58
C ALA A 165 4.70 -7.15 10.35
N LEU A 166 3.79 -6.74 11.26
CA LEU A 166 3.19 -5.41 11.24
C LEU A 166 4.26 -4.31 11.32
N PHE A 167 5.16 -4.42 12.31
CA PHE A 167 6.25 -3.46 12.48
C PHE A 167 7.18 -3.45 11.27
N VAL A 168 7.60 -4.61 10.78
CA VAL A 168 8.48 -4.70 9.61
C VAL A 168 7.81 -4.11 8.38
N ALA A 169 6.54 -4.43 8.11
CA ALA A 169 5.82 -3.92 6.96
C ALA A 169 5.63 -2.40 7.03
N SER A 170 5.20 -1.86 8.19
CA SER A 170 4.98 -0.43 8.34
C SER A 170 6.28 0.37 8.40
N MET A 171 7.27 -0.10 9.17
CA MET A 171 8.54 0.61 9.33
C MET A 171 9.38 0.58 8.06
N SER A 172 9.41 -0.53 7.32
CA SER A 172 10.17 -0.61 6.06
C SER A 172 9.67 0.35 4.98
N LEU A 173 8.38 0.68 4.97
CA LEU A 173 7.82 1.69 4.09
C LEU A 173 7.89 3.09 4.74
N GLY A 174 7.43 3.23 5.99
CA GLY A 174 7.36 4.52 6.68
C GLY A 174 8.72 5.15 6.97
N SER A 175 9.78 4.35 7.19
CA SER A 175 11.13 4.86 7.40
C SER A 175 11.68 5.66 6.21
N ALA A 176 11.17 5.41 5.01
CA ALA A 176 11.57 6.17 3.82
C ALA A 176 11.31 7.68 3.99
N VAL A 177 10.17 8.04 4.60
CA VAL A 177 9.82 9.44 4.87
C VAL A 177 10.75 10.03 5.93
N LEU A 178 11.09 9.26 6.97
CA LEU A 178 12.04 9.71 8.00
C LEU A 178 13.44 9.90 7.41
N VAL A 179 13.90 8.98 6.56
CA VAL A 179 15.20 9.11 5.89
C VAL A 179 15.21 10.33 4.96
N ALA A 180 14.09 10.61 4.28
CA ALA A 180 13.97 11.78 3.42
C ALA A 180 14.22 13.10 4.15
N MET A 181 13.80 13.21 5.42
CA MET A 181 14.02 14.41 6.24
C MET A 181 15.50 14.70 6.53
N PHE A 182 16.36 13.67 6.56
CA PHE A 182 17.78 13.80 6.89
C PHE A 182 18.69 13.60 5.68
N TRP A 183 18.26 12.80 4.72
CA TRP A 183 19.06 12.41 3.56
C TRP A 183 18.16 12.09 2.36
N SER A 184 17.68 13.13 1.68
CA SER A 184 16.72 13.02 0.59
C SER A 184 17.24 12.19 -0.59
N ALA A 185 18.53 12.27 -0.92
CA ALA A 185 19.14 11.49 -1.98
C ALA A 185 19.07 9.97 -1.72
N ALA A 186 19.27 9.53 -0.47
CA ALA A 186 19.17 8.12 -0.10
C ALA A 186 17.72 7.62 -0.12
N ALA A 187 16.74 8.49 0.11
CA ALA A 187 15.34 8.15 0.17
C ALA A 187 14.80 7.55 -1.15
N HIS A 188 15.35 7.96 -2.31
CA HIS A 188 15.00 7.39 -3.62
C HIS A 188 15.27 5.89 -3.73
N GLY A 189 16.22 5.36 -2.96
CA GLY A 189 16.51 3.93 -2.88
C GLY A 189 15.51 3.12 -2.08
N PHE A 190 14.58 3.74 -1.35
CA PHE A 190 13.60 3.05 -0.51
C PHE A 190 12.36 2.62 -1.28
N PRO A 191 11.74 1.48 -0.91
CA PRO A 191 10.63 0.90 -1.67
C PRO A 191 9.42 1.83 -1.79
N LEU A 192 9.08 2.59 -0.76
CA LEU A 192 7.94 3.51 -0.80
C LEU A 192 8.17 4.66 -1.77
N ILE A 193 9.30 5.36 -1.66
CA ILE A 193 9.59 6.51 -2.52
C ILE A 193 9.73 6.07 -3.97
N ALA A 194 10.42 4.94 -4.22
CA ALA A 194 10.52 4.37 -5.55
C ALA A 194 9.14 4.01 -6.16
N LEU A 195 8.22 3.46 -5.36
CA LEU A 195 6.85 3.19 -5.80
C LEU A 195 6.08 4.48 -6.10
N LEU A 196 6.11 5.47 -5.22
CA LEU A 196 5.40 6.74 -5.43
C LEU A 196 5.89 7.44 -6.70
N ASP A 197 7.19 7.56 -6.87
CA ASP A 197 7.81 8.21 -8.03
C ASP A 197 7.57 7.42 -9.33
N ALA A 198 7.68 6.08 -9.29
CA ALA A 198 7.40 5.21 -10.43
C ALA A 198 5.96 5.34 -10.95
N PHE A 199 5.00 5.66 -10.08
CA PHE A 199 3.59 5.87 -10.43
C PHE A 199 3.20 7.36 -10.54
N GLY A 200 4.20 8.26 -10.61
CA GLY A 200 4.00 9.67 -10.96
C GLY A 200 3.45 10.54 -9.82
N PHE A 201 3.63 10.14 -8.57
CA PHE A 201 3.35 11.02 -7.45
C PHE A 201 4.50 12.01 -7.23
N ASP A 202 4.15 13.23 -6.84
CA ASP A 202 5.13 14.24 -6.46
C ASP A 202 5.76 13.90 -5.10
N VAL A 203 6.96 13.31 -5.14
CA VAL A 203 7.68 12.91 -3.93
C VAL A 203 8.24 14.10 -3.13
N THR A 204 8.23 15.30 -3.69
CA THR A 204 8.65 16.50 -2.95
C THR A 204 7.71 16.80 -1.78
N ALA A 205 6.44 16.41 -1.92
CA ALA A 205 5.44 16.53 -0.87
C ALA A 205 5.73 15.68 0.37
N VAL A 206 6.55 14.64 0.24
CA VAL A 206 7.01 13.79 1.35
C VAL A 206 8.46 14.05 1.75
N GLY A 207 9.00 15.22 1.35
CA GLY A 207 10.33 15.70 1.76
C GLY A 207 11.49 15.17 0.92
N VAL A 208 11.22 14.58 -0.24
CA VAL A 208 12.28 14.07 -1.13
C VAL A 208 12.57 15.09 -2.23
N SER A 209 13.82 15.51 -2.39
CA SER A 209 14.21 16.39 -3.51
C SER A 209 13.98 15.67 -4.85
N PRO A 210 13.64 16.41 -5.93
CA PRO A 210 13.50 15.79 -7.25
C PRO A 210 14.78 15.04 -7.64
N ALA A 211 14.65 13.85 -8.22
CA ALA A 211 15.79 13.10 -8.71
C ALA A 211 16.32 13.75 -9.99
N ASP A 212 17.65 13.87 -10.12
CA ASP A 212 18.31 14.31 -11.33
C ASP A 212 18.21 13.23 -12.43
N GLY A 213 17.00 13.01 -12.95
CA GLY A 213 16.73 12.04 -14.04
C GLY A 213 15.51 11.14 -13.79
N SER A 214 14.52 11.28 -14.61
CA SER A 214 13.19 10.63 -14.51
C SER A 214 13.15 9.12 -14.76
N GLY A 215 14.27 8.41 -14.90
CA GLY A 215 14.31 7.00 -15.31
C GLY A 215 14.68 5.99 -14.22
N GLY A 216 15.11 6.43 -13.04
CA GLY A 216 15.69 5.54 -12.02
C GLY A 216 14.69 4.86 -11.09
N SER A 217 13.50 5.41 -10.88
CA SER A 217 12.55 4.94 -9.88
C SER A 217 11.84 3.63 -10.25
N VAL A 218 11.47 3.46 -11.51
CA VAL A 218 10.78 2.24 -11.97
C VAL A 218 11.63 0.97 -11.75
N PRO A 219 12.89 0.88 -12.20
CA PRO A 219 13.72 -0.29 -11.93
C PRO A 219 13.96 -0.52 -10.43
N VAL A 220 14.08 0.53 -9.61
CA VAL A 220 14.21 0.39 -8.16
C VAL A 220 12.93 -0.18 -7.54
N ALA A 221 11.75 0.34 -7.91
CA ALA A 221 10.46 -0.16 -7.46
C ALA A 221 10.26 -1.63 -7.86
N VAL A 222 10.54 -1.97 -9.12
CA VAL A 222 10.46 -3.36 -9.61
C VAL A 222 11.44 -4.25 -8.86
N GLY A 223 12.68 -3.79 -8.63
CA GLY A 223 13.69 -4.52 -7.87
C GLY A 223 13.21 -4.86 -6.44
N TRP A 224 12.62 -3.91 -5.73
CA TRP A 224 12.05 -4.14 -4.40
C TRP A 224 10.88 -5.12 -4.41
N MET A 225 9.97 -5.00 -5.39
CA MET A 225 8.84 -5.94 -5.52
C MET A 225 9.32 -7.35 -5.80
N LEU A 226 10.29 -7.51 -6.72
CA LEU A 226 10.89 -8.81 -7.00
C LEU A 226 11.61 -9.37 -5.76
N ALA A 227 12.37 -8.57 -5.04
CA ALA A 227 13.05 -8.99 -3.82
C ALA A 227 12.06 -9.51 -2.76
N ALA A 228 10.96 -8.79 -2.52
CA ALA A 228 9.92 -9.18 -1.58
C ALA A 228 9.22 -10.49 -2.01
N LEU A 229 8.85 -10.60 -3.29
CA LEU A 229 8.18 -11.79 -3.83
C LEU A 229 9.10 -13.02 -3.87
N VAL A 230 10.38 -12.84 -4.24
CA VAL A 230 11.36 -13.93 -4.25
C VAL A 230 11.67 -14.37 -2.83
N ALA A 231 11.97 -13.45 -1.91
CA ALA A 231 12.25 -13.79 -0.51
C ALA A 231 11.06 -14.50 0.14
N GLY A 232 9.85 -13.94 -0.04
CA GLY A 232 8.60 -14.55 0.44
C GLY A 232 8.34 -15.90 -0.22
N GLY A 233 8.46 -15.98 -1.54
CA GLY A 233 8.25 -17.21 -2.31
C GLY A 233 9.20 -18.35 -1.92
N VAL A 234 10.49 -18.07 -1.83
CA VAL A 234 11.50 -19.06 -1.39
C VAL A 234 11.19 -19.53 0.04
N THR A 235 10.86 -18.60 0.94
CA THR A 235 10.51 -18.94 2.32
C THR A 235 9.25 -19.80 2.37
N PHE A 236 8.21 -19.45 1.62
CA PHE A 236 6.96 -20.22 1.56
C PHE A 236 7.13 -21.63 0.98
N MET A 237 8.01 -21.77 -0.02
CA MET A 237 8.25 -23.06 -0.66
C MET A 237 9.12 -24.01 0.19
N LYS A 238 10.08 -23.46 0.96
CA LYS A 238 11.05 -24.24 1.72
C LYS A 238 10.63 -24.55 3.16
N ARG A 239 9.86 -23.66 3.80
CA ARG A 239 9.47 -23.87 5.20
C ARG A 239 8.20 -24.71 5.32
N ASP A 240 8.18 -25.56 6.33
CA ASP A 240 6.97 -26.29 6.68
C ASP A 240 5.95 -25.33 7.33
N VAL A 241 4.70 -25.50 6.92
CA VAL A 241 3.58 -24.75 7.46
C VAL A 241 2.91 -25.67 8.49
N THR A 242 3.52 -25.71 9.67
CA THR A 242 2.93 -26.36 10.85
C THR A 242 2.23 -25.32 11.71
#